data_7dd7ad6c775b0742c483d6b155c24277
#
_entry.id   7dd7ad6c775b0742c483d6b155c24277
#
_cell.length_a   1.000
_cell.length_b   1.000
_cell.length_c   1.000
_cell.angle_alpha   90.00
_cell.angle_beta   90.00
_cell.angle_gamma   90.00
#
_symmetry.space_group_name_H-M   'P 1'
#
loop_
_entity.id
_entity.type
_entity.pdbx_description
1 polymer ?
#
loop_
_entity_poly.entity_id
_entity_poly.type
_entity_poly.pdbx_seq_one_letter_code
_entity_poly.pdbx_strand_id
1 'polypeptide(L)'
;MTRKTKIIATVGPSIHSKEAINEIIDAGANVLRLNFSHGSNDEYKQIVDWARSSNKKIAIMQDIQGPKIRTGHLEQSFDLSQGAEIEIFNEDSKKNNENIVINYEQLFEDVSEGERILIDDGK
;
A
#
# COMPACT_ATOMS: atom_id res chain seq x y z
N MET A 1 -31.69 11.95 15.33
CA MET A 1 -30.85 12.84 14.48
C MET A 1 -30.06 12.02 13.51
N THR A 2 -30.12 12.31 12.22
CA THR A 2 -29.25 11.63 11.22
C THR A 2 -27.86 12.26 11.28
N ARG A 3 -26.86 11.44 11.55
CA ARG A 3 -25.43 11.86 11.54
C ARG A 3 -25.04 12.36 10.15
N LYS A 4 -24.51 13.58 10.07
CA LYS A 4 -24.06 14.18 8.80
C LYS A 4 -22.67 13.67 8.37
N THR A 5 -21.78 13.43 9.33
CA THR A 5 -20.43 12.91 9.07
C THR A 5 -20.47 11.44 8.69
N LYS A 6 -19.78 11.07 7.63
CA LYS A 6 -19.58 9.68 7.21
C LYS A 6 -18.32 9.11 7.85
N ILE A 7 -18.40 7.85 8.29
CA ILE A 7 -17.25 7.12 8.84
C ILE A 7 -16.76 6.16 7.79
N ILE A 8 -15.48 6.28 7.45
CA ILE A 8 -14.73 5.34 6.62
C ILE A 8 -13.90 4.49 7.57
N ALA A 9 -14.15 3.19 7.60
CA ALA A 9 -13.38 2.23 8.37
C ALA A 9 -12.42 1.46 7.43
N THR A 10 -11.11 1.54 7.69
CA THR A 10 -10.15 0.73 6.95
C THR A 10 -10.13 -0.69 7.52
N VAL A 11 -10.35 -1.66 6.66
CA VAL A 11 -10.22 -3.08 7.02
C VAL A 11 -8.75 -3.43 7.07
N GLY A 12 -8.27 -3.80 8.24
CA GLY A 12 -6.90 -4.18 8.51
C GLY A 12 -6.80 -5.56 9.19
N PRO A 13 -5.60 -5.99 9.59
CA PRO A 13 -5.38 -7.34 10.14
C PRO A 13 -6.24 -7.71 11.35
N SER A 14 -6.70 -6.73 12.12
CA SER A 14 -7.59 -6.95 13.26
C SER A 14 -9.06 -7.19 12.88
N ILE A 15 -9.42 -7.05 11.60
CA ILE A 15 -10.80 -7.13 11.10
C ILE A 15 -10.87 -8.24 10.05
N HIS A 16 -10.61 -9.47 10.47
CA HIS A 16 -10.51 -10.64 9.57
C HIS A 16 -11.58 -11.70 9.85
N SER A 17 -12.78 -11.27 10.26
CA SER A 17 -13.90 -12.19 10.39
C SER A 17 -15.22 -11.52 9.99
N LYS A 18 -16.20 -12.34 9.64
CA LYS A 18 -17.54 -11.86 9.32
C LYS A 18 -18.17 -11.11 10.49
N GLU A 19 -17.93 -11.60 11.70
CA GLU A 19 -18.41 -11.00 12.95
C GLU A 19 -17.84 -9.60 13.13
N ALA A 20 -16.52 -9.42 13.00
CA ALA A 20 -15.85 -8.14 13.11
C ALA A 20 -16.33 -7.13 12.04
N ILE A 21 -16.55 -7.58 10.82
CA ILE A 21 -17.13 -6.74 9.76
C ILE A 21 -18.56 -6.28 10.14
N ASN A 22 -19.38 -7.18 10.65
CA ASN A 22 -20.73 -6.83 11.09
C ASN A 22 -20.71 -5.87 12.28
N GLU A 23 -19.85 -6.07 13.26
CA GLU A 23 -19.70 -5.17 14.42
C GLU A 23 -19.35 -3.73 13.98
N ILE A 24 -18.44 -3.56 13.03
CA ILE A 24 -18.07 -2.25 12.48
C ILE A 24 -19.24 -1.60 11.74
N ILE A 25 -19.99 -2.39 10.95
CA ILE A 25 -21.19 -1.92 10.25
C ILE A 25 -22.25 -1.50 11.27
N ASP A 26 -22.44 -2.29 12.32
CA ASP A 26 -23.42 -2.04 13.37
C ASP A 26 -23.05 -0.84 14.24
N ALA A 27 -21.77 -0.63 14.51
CA ALA A 27 -21.23 0.55 15.16
C ALA A 27 -21.42 1.84 14.32
N GLY A 28 -21.79 1.69 13.05
CA GLY A 28 -22.23 2.80 12.19
C GLY A 28 -21.21 3.25 11.16
N ALA A 29 -20.28 2.40 10.74
CA ALA A 29 -19.46 2.67 9.56
C ALA A 29 -20.37 2.86 8.33
N ASN A 30 -19.95 3.75 7.44
CA ASN A 30 -20.66 4.05 6.20
C ASN A 30 -19.91 3.48 4.99
N VAL A 31 -18.59 3.33 5.11
CA VAL A 31 -17.71 2.85 4.06
C VAL A 31 -16.68 1.91 4.69
N LEU A 32 -16.45 0.75 4.09
CA LEU A 32 -15.29 -0.09 4.34
C LEU A 32 -14.24 0.21 3.27
N ARG A 33 -13.04 0.65 3.70
CA ARG A 33 -11.92 0.89 2.81
C ARG A 33 -11.00 -0.33 2.80
N LEU A 34 -10.77 -0.87 1.62
CA LEU A 34 -9.84 -1.97 1.35
C LEU A 34 -8.58 -1.40 0.72
N ASN A 35 -7.45 -1.50 1.42
CA ASN A 35 -6.16 -1.00 0.93
C ASN A 35 -5.48 -2.04 0.03
N PHE A 36 -5.63 -1.90 -1.27
CA PHE A 36 -5.09 -2.83 -2.27
C PHE A 36 -3.57 -2.79 -2.45
N SER A 37 -2.86 -2.03 -1.61
CA SER A 37 -1.39 -2.12 -1.52
C SER A 37 -0.91 -3.37 -0.77
N HIS A 38 -1.79 -4.07 -0.06
CA HIS A 38 -1.47 -5.23 0.79
C HIS A 38 -2.61 -6.24 0.70
N GLY A 39 -2.33 -7.52 0.94
CA GLY A 39 -3.32 -8.58 0.91
C GLY A 39 -3.54 -9.20 -0.47
N SER A 40 -4.49 -10.09 -0.59
CA SER A 40 -4.81 -10.84 -1.80
C SER A 40 -6.22 -10.56 -2.31
N ASN A 41 -6.45 -10.83 -3.59
CA ASN A 41 -7.77 -10.68 -4.19
C ASN A 41 -8.83 -11.59 -3.54
N ASP A 42 -8.42 -12.79 -3.06
CA ASP A 42 -9.33 -13.72 -2.41
C ASP A 42 -9.77 -13.21 -1.03
N GLU A 43 -8.85 -12.62 -0.25
CA GLU A 43 -9.17 -11.97 1.02
C GLU A 43 -10.15 -10.80 0.83
N TYR A 44 -9.90 -9.94 -0.17
CA TYR A 44 -10.81 -8.82 -0.46
C TYR A 44 -12.18 -9.29 -0.91
N LYS A 45 -12.24 -10.33 -1.76
CA LYS A 45 -13.50 -10.93 -2.17
C LYS A 45 -14.28 -11.45 -0.97
N GLN A 46 -13.62 -12.15 -0.06
CA GLN A 46 -14.25 -12.66 1.15
C GLN A 46 -14.80 -11.54 2.04
N ILE A 47 -14.05 -10.46 2.25
CA ILE A 47 -14.49 -9.28 3.01
C ILE A 47 -15.72 -8.64 2.34
N VAL A 48 -15.71 -8.49 1.02
CA VAL A 48 -16.83 -7.95 0.26
C VAL A 48 -18.07 -8.84 0.40
N ASP A 49 -17.92 -10.17 0.32
CA ASP A 49 -19.02 -11.13 0.49
C ASP A 49 -19.62 -11.04 1.90
N TRP A 50 -18.79 -10.93 2.94
CA TRP A 50 -19.27 -10.70 4.32
C TRP A 50 -20.03 -9.37 4.44
N ALA A 51 -19.48 -8.29 3.92
CA ALA A 51 -20.11 -6.97 3.94
C ALA A 51 -21.45 -6.97 3.19
N ARG A 52 -21.53 -7.64 2.04
CA ARG A 52 -22.78 -7.77 1.24
C ARG A 52 -23.79 -8.67 1.89
N SER A 53 -23.37 -9.62 2.74
CA SER A 53 -24.28 -10.47 3.53
C SER A 53 -24.86 -9.78 4.77
N SER A 54 -24.40 -8.57 5.10
CA SER A 54 -24.93 -7.77 6.21
C SER A 54 -26.36 -7.26 5.90
N ASN A 55 -27.16 -7.12 6.96
CA ASN A 55 -28.52 -6.56 6.86
C ASN A 55 -28.53 -5.02 6.60
N LYS A 56 -27.36 -4.37 6.71
CA LYS A 56 -27.21 -2.93 6.48
C LYS A 56 -26.43 -2.69 5.19
N LYS A 57 -26.86 -1.66 4.44
CA LYS A 57 -26.11 -1.22 3.26
C LYS A 57 -24.83 -0.52 3.68
N ILE A 58 -23.70 -0.99 3.18
CA ILE A 58 -22.37 -0.41 3.37
C ILE A 58 -21.72 -0.18 2.00
N ALA A 59 -21.04 0.95 1.85
CA ALA A 59 -20.22 1.19 0.66
C ALA A 59 -18.85 0.50 0.82
N ILE A 60 -18.30 0.01 -0.28
CA ILE A 60 -16.95 -0.52 -0.35
C ILE A 60 -16.09 0.48 -1.13
N MET A 61 -14.97 0.88 -0.55
CA MET A 61 -13.97 1.70 -1.19
C MET A 61 -12.75 0.83 -1.48
N GLN A 62 -12.47 0.64 -2.76
CA GLN A 62 -11.23 0.04 -3.22
C GLN A 62 -10.19 1.15 -3.34
N ASP A 63 -9.18 1.12 -2.48
CA ASP A 63 -8.04 2.04 -2.55
C ASP A 63 -6.92 1.36 -3.33
N ILE A 64 -6.89 1.66 -4.63
CA ILE A 64 -5.89 1.11 -5.54
C ILE A 64 -4.62 1.95 -5.48
N GLN A 65 -3.50 1.27 -5.45
CA GLN A 65 -2.20 1.89 -5.58
C GLN A 65 -2.02 2.40 -7.01
N GLY A 66 -1.73 3.69 -7.17
CA GLY A 66 -1.22 4.23 -8.41
C GLY A 66 0.21 3.73 -8.70
N PRO A 67 0.80 4.05 -9.86
CA PRO A 67 2.20 3.76 -10.12
C PRO A 67 3.05 4.48 -9.07
N LYS A 68 3.65 3.72 -8.15
CA LYS A 68 4.57 4.23 -7.14
C LYS A 68 5.96 3.72 -7.43
N ILE A 69 6.90 4.63 -7.54
CA ILE A 69 8.32 4.29 -7.57
C ILE A 69 8.69 3.81 -6.17
N ARG A 70 9.23 2.62 -6.08
CA ARG A 70 9.62 1.96 -4.84
C ARG A 70 10.96 1.26 -5.01
N THR A 71 11.70 1.16 -3.91
CA THR A 71 12.77 0.18 -3.82
C THR A 71 12.17 -1.23 -3.94
N GLY A 72 12.82 -2.11 -4.66
CA GLY A 72 12.48 -3.52 -4.70
C GLY A 72 12.67 -4.19 -3.33
N HIS A 73 12.49 -5.51 -3.29
CA HIS A 73 12.72 -6.26 -2.07
C HIS A 73 14.20 -6.19 -1.67
N LEU A 74 14.46 -5.66 -0.48
CA LEU A 74 15.78 -5.62 0.13
C LEU A 74 15.86 -6.74 1.17
N GLU A 75 16.87 -7.60 1.08
CA GLU A 75 17.08 -8.67 2.06
C GLU A 75 17.52 -8.14 3.42
N GLN A 76 18.14 -6.96 3.44
CA GLN A 76 18.56 -6.24 4.63
C GLN A 76 18.44 -4.72 4.43
N SER A 77 18.36 -3.98 5.52
CA SER A 77 18.41 -2.52 5.49
C SER A 77 19.83 -2.04 5.22
N PHE A 78 19.95 -0.87 4.58
CA PHE A 78 21.21 -0.17 4.35
C PHE A 78 21.26 1.11 5.17
N ASP A 79 22.42 1.40 5.75
CA ASP A 79 22.70 2.69 6.35
C ASP A 79 23.23 3.63 5.27
N LEU A 80 22.43 4.66 4.93
CA LEU A 80 22.84 5.71 4.00
C LEU A 80 23.55 6.83 4.76
N SER A 81 24.84 6.65 5.02
CA SER A 81 25.64 7.68 5.65
C SER A 81 25.93 8.85 4.70
N GLN A 82 26.06 10.07 5.24
CA GLN A 82 26.41 11.22 4.43
C GLN A 82 27.73 11.02 3.68
N GLY A 83 27.71 11.20 2.35
CA GLY A 83 28.86 11.01 1.48
C GLY A 83 29.10 9.56 1.04
N ALA A 84 28.25 8.62 1.41
CA ALA A 84 28.30 7.27 0.86
C ALA A 84 27.92 7.28 -0.62
N GLU A 85 28.64 6.52 -1.43
CA GLU A 85 28.26 6.24 -2.80
C GLU A 85 27.43 4.95 -2.82
N ILE A 86 26.27 4.99 -3.50
CA ILE A 86 25.39 3.85 -3.66
C ILE A 86 25.10 3.61 -5.13
N GLU A 87 24.90 2.36 -5.49
CA GLU A 87 24.50 1.98 -6.83
C GLU A 87 22.99 1.67 -6.85
N ILE A 88 22.28 2.26 -7.83
CA ILE A 88 20.87 2.03 -8.07
C ILE A 88 20.72 1.24 -9.37
N PHE A 89 19.86 0.24 -9.36
CA PHE A 89 19.60 -0.65 -10.49
C PHE A 89 18.09 -0.75 -10.77
N ASN A 90 17.74 -1.06 -12.00
CA ASN A 90 16.41 -1.57 -12.31
C ASN A 90 16.36 -3.10 -12.05
N GLU A 91 15.16 -3.66 -11.99
CA GLU A 91 14.96 -5.08 -11.64
C GLU A 91 15.75 -6.05 -12.54
N ASP A 92 15.93 -5.72 -13.82
CA ASP A 92 16.62 -6.56 -14.79
C ASP A 92 18.14 -6.59 -14.59
N SER A 93 18.70 -5.67 -13.83
CA SER A 93 20.15 -5.46 -13.66
C SER A 93 20.70 -5.99 -12.33
N LYS A 94 19.89 -6.69 -11.53
CA LYS A 94 20.25 -7.17 -10.18
C LYS A 94 21.51 -8.06 -10.21
N LYS A 95 22.63 -7.57 -9.67
CA LYS A 95 23.91 -8.31 -9.65
C LYS A 95 24.34 -8.82 -8.28
N ASN A 96 23.94 -8.21 -7.17
CA ASN A 96 24.29 -8.62 -5.80
C ASN A 96 23.36 -7.97 -4.75
N ASN A 97 23.48 -8.40 -3.49
CA ASN A 97 22.58 -8.00 -2.39
C ASN A 97 22.87 -6.61 -1.79
N GLU A 98 23.87 -5.90 -2.30
CA GLU A 98 24.29 -4.58 -1.77
C GLU A 98 23.71 -3.41 -2.58
N ASN A 99 22.92 -3.69 -3.61
CA ASN A 99 22.43 -2.70 -4.55
C ASN A 99 20.97 -2.37 -4.26
N ILE A 100 20.61 -1.09 -4.40
CA ILE A 100 19.22 -0.64 -4.35
C ILE A 100 18.58 -0.89 -5.71
N VAL A 101 17.62 -1.78 -5.75
CA VAL A 101 16.81 -2.04 -6.94
C VAL A 101 15.57 -1.16 -6.90
N ILE A 102 15.19 -0.54 -8.02
CA ILE A 102 14.00 0.30 -8.15
C ILE A 102 13.05 -0.31 -9.18
N ASN A 103 11.76 -0.31 -8.86
CA ASN A 103 10.69 -0.84 -9.70
C ASN A 103 10.22 0.16 -10.79
N TYR A 104 11.12 0.97 -11.31
CA TYR A 104 10.83 1.96 -12.34
C TYR A 104 11.86 1.87 -13.47
N GLU A 105 11.49 1.22 -14.56
CA GLU A 105 12.38 0.92 -15.68
C GLU A 105 12.96 2.18 -16.35
N GLN A 106 12.13 3.24 -16.45
CA GLN A 106 12.50 4.48 -17.12
C GLN A 106 13.34 5.42 -16.24
N LEU A 107 13.70 5.04 -15.00
CA LEU A 107 14.44 5.92 -14.08
C LEU A 107 15.69 6.54 -14.73
N PHE A 108 16.46 5.71 -15.45
CA PHE A 108 17.73 6.16 -16.07
C PHE A 108 17.55 6.95 -17.36
N GLU A 109 16.34 6.99 -17.91
CA GLU A 109 15.96 7.84 -19.03
C GLU A 109 15.45 9.21 -18.54
N ASP A 110 14.81 9.21 -17.36
CA ASP A 110 14.14 10.38 -16.79
C ASP A 110 15.06 11.23 -15.90
N VAL A 111 16.20 10.69 -15.42
CA VAL A 111 17.17 11.43 -14.60
C VAL A 111 18.46 11.68 -15.34
N SER A 112 19.02 12.85 -15.12
CA SER A 112 20.30 13.31 -15.68
C SER A 112 21.38 13.40 -14.60
N GLU A 113 22.63 13.33 -15.03
CA GLU A 113 23.78 13.53 -14.12
C GLU A 113 23.69 14.86 -13.36
N GLY A 114 23.83 14.80 -12.04
CA GLY A 114 23.74 15.96 -11.15
C GLY A 114 22.34 16.23 -10.60
N GLU A 115 21.31 15.54 -11.04
CA GLU A 115 19.98 15.63 -10.45
C GLU A 115 19.90 14.86 -9.13
N ARG A 116 18.98 15.31 -8.26
CA ARG A 116 18.81 14.71 -6.94
C ARG A 116 17.70 13.65 -6.96
N ILE A 117 18.00 12.49 -6.42
CA ILE A 117 17.02 11.44 -6.11
C ILE A 117 16.75 11.49 -4.60
N LEU A 118 15.48 11.60 -4.23
CA LEU A 118 15.05 11.64 -2.84
C LEU A 118 14.54 10.26 -2.43
N ILE A 119 15.02 9.78 -1.29
CA ILE A 119 14.61 8.49 -0.69
C ILE A 119 13.94 8.78 0.65
N ASP A 120 12.96 7.98 1.06
CA ASP A 120 12.21 8.08 2.31
C ASP A 120 11.66 9.50 2.56
N ASP A 121 10.88 10.01 1.59
CA ASP A 121 10.31 11.39 1.62
C ASP A 121 11.36 12.50 1.73
N GLY A 122 12.60 12.21 1.34
CA GLY A 122 13.69 13.21 1.31
C GLY A 122 14.43 13.40 2.62
N LYS A 123 14.39 12.41 3.47
CA LYS A 123 15.16 12.40 4.73
C LYS A 123 16.63 12.11 4.52
#